data_3fd06a36634678da1f76ad306797fed0
#
_entry.id   3fd06a36634678da1f76ad306797fed0
#
_cell.length_a   1.000
_cell.length_b   1.000
_cell.length_c   1.000
_cell.angle_alpha   90.00
_cell.angle_beta   90.00
_cell.angle_gamma   90.00
#
_symmetry.space_group_name_H-M   'P 1'
#
loop_
_entity.id
_entity.type
_entity.pdbx_description
1 polymer ?
#
loop_
_entity_poly.entity_id
_entity_poly.type
_entity_poly.pdbx_seq_one_letter_code
_entity_poly.pdbx_strand_id
1 'polypeptide(L)'
;MEKKVLVVEDDFDTLYPLAELLRLKGYAVITASDAEKGLAIARESHPDLIITDIVLPGKSGLHFIMAVRNDERIKSTPIIVISGCGPMILVEAEGAGADCCLEKPISIDLFWAAIDQVFGAGRNTDAVKPTGVREDDGRALASEIDRLVENLRDCHSKGEKEEILKRLKSRILEFQTRNRSCA
;
A
#
# COMPACT_ATOMS: atom_id res chain seq x y z
N MET A 1 3.32 -12.88 -15.28
CA MET A 1 2.97 -11.49 -15.65
C MET A 1 3.22 -10.60 -14.44
N GLU A 2 3.77 -9.42 -14.64
CA GLU A 2 3.99 -8.42 -13.60
C GLU A 2 2.63 -7.90 -13.13
N LYS A 3 2.34 -7.96 -11.82
CA LYS A 3 1.08 -7.49 -11.27
C LYS A 3 1.07 -5.96 -11.21
N LYS A 4 -0.05 -5.37 -11.60
CA LYS A 4 -0.23 -3.94 -11.71
C LYS A 4 -0.94 -3.39 -10.47
N VAL A 5 -0.34 -2.41 -9.80
CA VAL A 5 -0.88 -1.77 -8.60
C VAL A 5 -1.14 -0.29 -8.90
N LEU A 6 -2.37 0.16 -8.65
CA LEU A 6 -2.73 1.57 -8.66
C LEU A 6 -2.67 2.12 -7.23
N VAL A 7 -1.90 3.18 -7.03
CA VAL A 7 -1.81 3.90 -5.75
C VAL A 7 -2.47 5.27 -5.92
N VAL A 8 -3.47 5.57 -5.08
CA VAL A 8 -4.19 6.85 -5.07
C VAL A 8 -3.91 7.57 -3.75
N GLU A 9 -3.08 8.58 -3.80
CA GLU A 9 -2.58 9.34 -2.65
C GLU A 9 -2.19 10.73 -3.16
N ASP A 10 -2.64 11.79 -2.50
CA ASP A 10 -2.32 13.17 -2.89
C ASP A 10 -1.05 13.70 -2.24
N ASP A 11 -0.68 13.18 -1.07
CA ASP A 11 0.56 13.53 -0.42
C ASP A 11 1.76 12.82 -1.08
N PHE A 12 2.59 13.59 -1.76
CA PHE A 12 3.78 13.08 -2.45
C PHE A 12 4.77 12.39 -1.51
N ASP A 13 4.89 12.85 -0.27
CA ASP A 13 5.83 12.31 0.71
C ASP A 13 5.38 10.91 1.22
N THR A 14 4.10 10.61 1.13
CA THR A 14 3.53 9.28 1.36
C THR A 14 3.54 8.43 0.08
N LEU A 15 3.12 9.00 -1.04
CA LEU A 15 2.99 8.31 -2.33
C LEU A 15 4.32 7.75 -2.84
N TYR A 16 5.37 8.58 -2.81
CA TYR A 16 6.63 8.22 -3.45
C TYR A 16 7.32 7.01 -2.79
N PRO A 17 7.51 6.97 -1.45
CA PRO A 17 8.08 5.80 -0.79
C PRO A 17 7.26 4.53 -1.00
N LEU A 18 5.94 4.64 -0.93
CA LEU A 18 5.03 3.52 -1.12
C LEU A 18 5.14 2.94 -2.54
N ALA A 19 5.17 3.81 -3.56
CA ALA A 19 5.32 3.39 -4.94
C ALA A 19 6.69 2.73 -5.20
N GLU A 20 7.78 3.27 -4.61
CA GLU A 20 9.11 2.68 -4.73
C GLU A 20 9.21 1.31 -4.03
N LEU A 21 8.62 1.16 -2.84
CA LEU A 21 8.52 -0.13 -2.15
C LEU A 21 7.85 -1.20 -3.02
N LEU A 22 6.75 -0.86 -3.65
CA LEU A 22 6.03 -1.75 -4.56
C LEU A 22 6.84 -2.10 -5.81
N ARG A 23 7.49 -1.10 -6.45
CA ARG A 23 8.37 -1.32 -7.62
C ARG A 23 9.54 -2.24 -7.29
N LEU A 24 10.16 -2.05 -6.13
CA LEU A 24 11.26 -2.91 -5.66
C LEU A 24 10.84 -4.36 -5.43
N LYS A 25 9.56 -4.61 -5.15
CA LYS A 25 8.97 -5.96 -5.07
C LYS A 25 8.56 -6.53 -6.43
N GLY A 26 8.74 -5.77 -7.52
CA GLY A 26 8.44 -6.22 -8.89
C GLY A 26 7.00 -5.96 -9.32
N TYR A 27 6.30 -5.02 -8.68
CA TYR A 27 4.99 -4.57 -9.14
C TYR A 27 5.11 -3.45 -10.17
N ALA A 28 4.26 -3.47 -11.21
CA ALA A 28 4.05 -2.32 -12.09
C ALA A 28 3.16 -1.30 -11.35
N VAL A 29 3.72 -0.14 -10.99
CA VAL A 29 3.00 0.86 -10.18
C VAL A 29 2.56 2.04 -11.02
N ILE A 30 1.26 2.32 -10.97
CA ILE A 30 0.62 3.51 -11.53
C ILE A 30 0.13 4.36 -10.35
N THR A 31 0.23 5.67 -10.46
CA THR A 31 -0.14 6.59 -9.37
C THR A 31 -1.18 7.59 -9.80
N ALA A 32 -2.04 8.00 -8.87
CA ALA A 32 -3.00 9.07 -9.05
C ALA A 32 -3.03 9.97 -7.81
N SER A 33 -3.25 11.27 -7.99
CA SER A 33 -3.25 12.26 -6.92
C SER A 33 -4.66 12.59 -6.39
N ASP A 34 -5.69 12.02 -6.99
CA ASP A 34 -7.08 12.26 -6.62
C ASP A 34 -7.99 11.10 -7.07
N ALA A 35 -9.19 11.06 -6.50
CA ALA A 35 -10.18 10.01 -6.74
C ALA A 35 -10.65 9.95 -8.21
N GLU A 36 -10.78 11.08 -8.89
CA GLU A 36 -11.30 11.12 -10.27
C GLU A 36 -10.27 10.57 -11.25
N LYS A 37 -9.01 10.99 -11.12
CA LYS A 37 -7.89 10.41 -11.88
C LYS A 37 -7.70 8.94 -11.57
N GLY A 38 -7.75 8.57 -10.28
CA GLY A 38 -7.67 7.18 -9.84
C GLY A 38 -8.71 6.30 -10.53
N LEU A 39 -9.96 6.75 -10.58
CA LEU A 39 -11.04 6.01 -11.23
C LEU A 39 -10.86 5.90 -12.75
N ALA A 40 -10.43 6.97 -13.41
CA ALA A 40 -10.13 6.96 -14.84
C ALA A 40 -9.01 5.95 -15.18
N ILE A 41 -7.92 6.01 -14.40
CA ILE A 41 -6.78 5.10 -14.56
C ILE A 41 -7.18 3.65 -14.26
N ALA A 42 -7.96 3.39 -13.22
CA ALA A 42 -8.43 2.04 -12.88
C ALA A 42 -9.23 1.42 -14.03
N ARG A 43 -10.11 2.21 -14.66
CA ARG A 43 -10.91 1.78 -15.82
C ARG A 43 -10.08 1.44 -17.05
N GLU A 44 -9.02 2.20 -17.29
CA GLU A 44 -8.15 2.03 -18.46
C GLU A 44 -7.12 0.91 -18.24
N SER A 45 -6.48 0.90 -17.06
CA SER A 45 -5.34 0.04 -16.79
C SER A 45 -5.72 -1.34 -16.26
N HIS A 46 -6.95 -1.51 -15.72
CA HIS A 46 -7.40 -2.74 -15.04
C HIS A 46 -6.35 -3.26 -14.05
N PRO A 47 -6.09 -2.54 -12.94
CA PRO A 47 -5.06 -2.95 -11.99
C PRO A 47 -5.46 -4.23 -11.25
N ASP A 48 -4.46 -5.01 -10.83
CA ASP A 48 -4.63 -6.20 -10.01
C ASP A 48 -4.87 -5.85 -8.53
N LEU A 49 -4.51 -4.64 -8.11
CA LEU A 49 -4.71 -4.11 -6.77
C LEU A 49 -4.84 -2.58 -6.82
N ILE A 50 -5.72 -2.05 -6.00
CA ILE A 50 -5.82 -0.61 -5.72
C ILE A 50 -5.42 -0.37 -4.27
N ILE A 51 -4.55 0.61 -4.04
CA ILE A 51 -4.21 1.14 -2.71
C ILE A 51 -4.66 2.60 -2.69
N THR A 52 -5.45 3.01 -1.71
CA THR A 52 -5.98 4.38 -1.66
C THR A 52 -5.98 4.97 -0.26
N ASP A 53 -5.69 6.29 -0.15
CA ASP A 53 -6.05 7.04 1.05
C ASP A 53 -7.56 7.34 1.04
N ILE A 54 -8.09 7.63 2.21
CA ILE A 54 -9.46 8.14 2.40
C ILE A 54 -9.50 9.66 2.20
N VAL A 55 -8.49 10.38 2.69
CA VAL A 55 -8.41 11.83 2.57
C VAL A 55 -7.78 12.18 1.23
N LEU A 56 -8.63 12.45 0.26
CA LEU A 56 -8.22 12.87 -1.08
C LEU A 56 -8.85 14.21 -1.42
N PRO A 57 -8.22 15.04 -2.25
CA PRO A 57 -8.79 16.30 -2.71
C PRO A 57 -10.04 16.05 -3.57
N GLY A 58 -11.04 16.91 -3.37
CA GLY A 58 -12.32 16.84 -4.09
C GLY A 58 -13.23 15.74 -3.56
N LYS A 59 -13.18 14.57 -4.13
CA LYS A 59 -13.96 13.40 -3.68
C LYS A 59 -13.13 12.52 -2.76
N SER A 60 -13.71 12.17 -1.61
CA SER A 60 -13.03 11.28 -0.63
C SER A 60 -12.75 9.90 -1.19
N GLY A 61 -11.78 9.19 -0.59
CA GLY A 61 -11.49 7.81 -0.90
C GLY A 61 -12.68 6.86 -0.73
N LEU A 62 -13.63 7.16 0.19
CA LEU A 62 -14.86 6.39 0.32
C LEU A 62 -15.71 6.46 -0.96
N HIS A 63 -15.86 7.66 -1.55
CA HIS A 63 -16.56 7.80 -2.83
C HIS A 63 -15.85 7.07 -3.97
N PHE A 64 -14.51 7.09 -3.95
CA PHE A 64 -13.69 6.35 -4.91
C PHE A 64 -13.93 4.84 -4.81
N ILE A 65 -13.90 4.27 -3.57
CA ILE A 65 -14.17 2.85 -3.34
C ILE A 65 -15.57 2.48 -3.86
N MET A 66 -16.59 3.24 -3.49
CA MET A 66 -17.97 3.01 -3.95
C MET A 66 -18.06 3.09 -5.48
N ALA A 67 -17.37 4.04 -6.12
CA ALA A 67 -17.34 4.17 -7.57
C ALA A 67 -16.66 2.97 -8.25
N VAL A 68 -15.57 2.44 -7.68
CA VAL A 68 -14.92 1.21 -8.17
C VAL A 68 -15.87 0.02 -8.03
N ARG A 69 -16.54 -0.14 -6.88
CA ARG A 69 -17.48 -1.27 -6.63
C ARG A 69 -18.73 -1.23 -7.52
N ASN A 70 -19.14 -0.06 -7.95
CA ASN A 70 -20.27 0.12 -8.87
C ASN A 70 -19.90 0.01 -10.37
N ASP A 71 -18.62 -0.12 -10.72
CA ASP A 71 -18.19 -0.29 -12.13
C ASP A 71 -17.93 -1.76 -12.44
N GLU A 72 -18.77 -2.35 -13.29
CA GLU A 72 -18.72 -3.77 -13.68
C GLU A 72 -17.36 -4.27 -14.15
N ARG A 73 -16.53 -3.39 -14.71
CA ARG A 73 -15.21 -3.73 -15.29
C ARG A 73 -14.11 -3.89 -14.24
N ILE A 74 -14.26 -3.20 -13.09
CA ILE A 74 -13.22 -3.10 -12.04
C ILE A 74 -13.74 -3.41 -10.64
N LYS A 75 -15.03 -3.72 -10.47
CA LYS A 75 -15.65 -3.95 -9.16
C LYS A 75 -15.00 -5.10 -8.36
N SER A 76 -14.39 -6.04 -9.04
CA SER A 76 -13.70 -7.18 -8.42
C SER A 76 -12.22 -6.91 -8.10
N THR A 77 -11.69 -5.75 -8.50
CA THR A 77 -10.31 -5.36 -8.15
C THR A 77 -10.21 -5.19 -6.64
N PRO A 78 -9.28 -5.88 -5.96
CA PRO A 78 -9.09 -5.72 -4.54
C PRO A 78 -8.62 -4.30 -4.20
N ILE A 79 -9.08 -3.80 -3.03
CA ILE A 79 -8.80 -2.45 -2.55
C ILE A 79 -8.23 -2.53 -1.13
N ILE A 80 -7.02 -2.00 -0.94
CA ILE A 80 -6.43 -1.75 0.36
C ILE A 80 -6.55 -0.25 0.65
N VAL A 81 -7.13 0.08 1.79
CA VAL A 81 -7.23 1.46 2.30
C VAL A 81 -6.10 1.72 3.28
N ILE A 82 -5.49 2.89 3.18
CA ILE A 82 -4.46 3.37 4.10
C ILE A 82 -4.89 4.74 4.59
N SER A 83 -5.19 4.90 5.89
CA SER A 83 -5.72 6.18 6.40
C SER A 83 -5.25 6.51 7.80
N GLY A 84 -5.04 7.80 8.08
CA GLY A 84 -4.75 8.34 9.42
C GLY A 84 -5.99 8.87 10.17
N CYS A 85 -7.20 8.61 9.67
CA CYS A 85 -8.44 9.19 10.22
C CYS A 85 -9.05 8.42 11.39
N GLY A 86 -8.36 7.39 11.89
CA GLY A 86 -8.80 6.59 13.02
C GLY A 86 -9.77 5.45 12.66
N PRO A 87 -10.09 4.59 13.65
CA PRO A 87 -10.72 3.29 13.40
C PRO A 87 -12.15 3.38 12.85
N MET A 88 -12.91 4.42 13.15
CA MET A 88 -14.29 4.56 12.64
C MET A 88 -14.33 4.69 11.12
N ILE A 89 -13.39 5.44 10.56
CA ILE A 89 -13.29 5.63 9.10
C ILE A 89 -12.87 4.32 8.41
N LEU A 90 -12.05 3.50 9.06
CA LEU A 90 -11.66 2.19 8.51
C LEU A 90 -12.89 1.26 8.43
N VAL A 91 -13.78 1.28 9.44
CA VAL A 91 -15.05 0.54 9.40
C VAL A 91 -15.96 1.03 8.27
N GLU A 92 -16.03 2.35 8.05
CA GLU A 92 -16.78 2.92 6.93
C GLU A 92 -16.20 2.50 5.57
N ALA A 93 -14.86 2.43 5.46
CA ALA A 93 -14.17 1.98 4.25
C ALA A 93 -14.46 0.49 3.94
N GLU A 94 -14.46 -0.37 4.96
CA GLU A 94 -14.88 -1.77 4.82
C GLU A 94 -16.33 -1.86 4.38
N GLY A 95 -17.22 -1.07 4.99
CA GLY A 95 -18.64 -0.98 4.60
C GLY A 95 -18.85 -0.44 3.17
N ALA A 96 -17.94 0.40 2.67
CA ALA A 96 -17.93 0.88 1.28
C ALA A 96 -17.37 -0.17 0.30
N GLY A 97 -16.72 -1.24 0.80
CA GLY A 97 -16.22 -2.35 0.00
C GLY A 97 -14.69 -2.43 -0.10
N ALA A 98 -13.94 -1.86 0.82
CA ALA A 98 -12.52 -2.12 0.95
C ALA A 98 -12.29 -3.57 1.41
N ASP A 99 -11.26 -4.24 0.87
CA ASP A 99 -10.91 -5.62 1.24
C ASP A 99 -9.98 -5.68 2.45
N CYS A 100 -9.20 -4.63 2.67
CA CYS A 100 -8.34 -4.49 3.83
C CYS A 100 -8.14 -3.01 4.16
N CYS A 101 -8.00 -2.70 5.45
CA CYS A 101 -7.77 -1.35 5.93
C CYS A 101 -6.56 -1.30 6.86
N LEU A 102 -5.66 -0.34 6.61
CA LEU A 102 -4.46 -0.10 7.39
C LEU A 102 -4.47 1.31 7.96
N GLU A 103 -4.12 1.45 9.23
CA GLU A 103 -4.00 2.75 9.90
C GLU A 103 -2.59 3.31 9.73
N LYS A 104 -2.48 4.61 9.41
CA LYS A 104 -1.21 5.33 9.40
C LYS A 104 -0.81 5.67 10.85
N PRO A 105 0.48 5.48 11.27
CA PRO A 105 1.64 5.10 10.46
C PRO A 105 1.63 3.61 10.07
N ILE A 106 1.97 3.31 8.83
CA ILE A 106 1.93 1.94 8.30
C ILE A 106 3.21 1.22 8.68
N SER A 107 3.08 0.10 9.40
CA SER A 107 4.16 -0.88 9.52
C SER A 107 4.37 -1.61 8.20
N ILE A 108 5.62 -1.75 7.76
CA ILE A 108 5.97 -2.47 6.54
C ILE A 108 5.53 -3.93 6.57
N ASP A 109 5.63 -4.58 7.74
CA ASP A 109 5.20 -5.98 7.88
C ASP A 109 3.70 -6.12 7.70
N LEU A 110 2.89 -5.21 8.29
CA LEU A 110 1.44 -5.20 8.11
C LEU A 110 1.06 -4.87 6.67
N PHE A 111 1.79 -3.96 6.02
CA PHE A 111 1.56 -3.62 4.62
C PHE A 111 1.76 -4.82 3.70
N TRP A 112 2.86 -5.56 3.85
CA TRP A 112 3.09 -6.76 3.05
C TRP A 112 2.12 -7.89 3.38
N ALA A 113 1.77 -8.06 4.65
CA ALA A 113 0.77 -9.04 5.07
C ALA A 113 -0.61 -8.76 4.43
N ALA A 114 -1.02 -7.48 4.36
CA ALA A 114 -2.25 -7.08 3.69
C ALA A 114 -2.22 -7.37 2.18
N ILE A 115 -1.11 -7.09 1.51
CA ILE A 115 -0.94 -7.40 0.08
C ILE A 115 -0.98 -8.92 -0.16
N ASP A 116 -0.27 -9.70 0.67
CA ASP A 116 -0.25 -11.16 0.56
C ASP A 116 -1.63 -11.74 0.85
N GLN A 117 -2.36 -11.22 1.83
CA GLN A 117 -3.75 -11.61 2.13
C GLN A 117 -4.65 -11.36 0.93
N VAL A 118 -4.60 -10.17 0.34
CA VAL A 118 -5.46 -9.77 -0.78
C VAL A 118 -5.14 -10.56 -2.04
N PHE A 119 -3.89 -10.85 -2.34
CA PHE A 119 -3.49 -11.67 -3.48
C PHE A 119 -3.60 -13.17 -3.21
N GLY A 120 -3.47 -13.61 -1.96
CA GLY A 120 -3.61 -15.00 -1.53
C GLY A 120 -5.07 -15.44 -1.36
N ALA A 121 -5.96 -14.51 -1.06
CA ALA A 121 -7.40 -14.74 -0.95
C ALA A 121 -8.06 -14.86 -2.33
N GLY A 122 -7.67 -15.88 -3.10
CA GLY A 122 -8.53 -16.45 -4.12
C GLY A 122 -9.82 -16.93 -3.46
N ARG A 123 -10.74 -16.01 -3.16
CA ARG A 123 -12.14 -16.23 -2.71
C ARG A 123 -12.33 -17.39 -1.71
N ASN A 124 -11.84 -17.21 -0.50
CA ASN A 124 -12.39 -17.91 0.67
C ASN A 124 -12.49 -16.89 1.82
N THR A 125 -13.72 -16.57 2.18
CA THR A 125 -14.10 -15.73 3.32
C THR A 125 -13.94 -16.54 4.61
N ASP A 126 -12.71 -16.74 5.05
CA ASP A 126 -12.46 -17.16 6.43
C ASP A 126 -11.24 -16.40 6.94
N ALA A 127 -11.48 -15.59 7.97
CA ALA A 127 -10.51 -14.73 8.60
C ALA A 127 -9.28 -15.52 9.06
N VAL A 128 -8.17 -15.38 8.34
CA VAL A 128 -6.88 -15.91 8.77
C VAL A 128 -6.17 -14.81 9.59
N LYS A 129 -6.13 -15.02 10.90
CA LYS A 129 -5.21 -14.31 11.78
C LYS A 129 -3.78 -14.57 11.31
N PRO A 130 -2.89 -13.56 11.31
CA PRO A 130 -1.50 -13.75 10.90
C PRO A 130 -0.79 -14.72 11.84
N THR A 131 -0.46 -15.92 11.36
CA THR A 131 0.36 -16.88 12.09
C THR A 131 1.76 -16.97 11.46
N GLY A 132 2.76 -16.54 12.23
CA GLY A 132 4.08 -17.13 12.22
C GLY A 132 5.09 -16.70 11.17
N VAL A 133 5.71 -15.54 11.35
CA VAL A 133 7.02 -15.22 10.81
C VAL A 133 8.07 -15.53 11.89
N ARG A 134 9.15 -16.23 11.55
CA ARG A 134 10.27 -16.49 12.47
C ARG A 134 10.88 -15.17 12.95
N GLU A 135 10.99 -15.05 14.27
CA GLU A 135 10.88 -13.80 15.02
C GLU A 135 12.14 -12.95 15.18
N ASP A 136 13.35 -13.28 14.68
CA ASP A 136 14.53 -12.58 15.18
C ASP A 136 15.30 -11.68 14.18
N ASP A 137 15.48 -12.06 12.92
CA ASP A 137 16.34 -11.28 11.98
C ASP A 137 15.58 -10.34 11.04
N GLY A 138 14.31 -10.61 10.75
CA GLY A 138 13.46 -9.77 9.90
C GLY A 138 12.93 -8.54 10.62
N ARG A 139 12.65 -8.65 11.92
CA ARG A 139 12.04 -7.60 12.74
C ARG A 139 12.93 -6.37 12.92
N ALA A 140 14.23 -6.56 13.09
CA ALA A 140 15.18 -5.45 13.23
C ALA A 140 15.29 -4.63 11.92
N LEU A 141 15.31 -5.32 10.79
CA LEU A 141 15.40 -4.69 9.47
C LEU A 141 14.08 -4.01 9.07
N ALA A 142 12.94 -4.63 9.36
CA ALA A 142 11.62 -4.04 9.18
C ALA A 142 11.48 -2.75 10.03
N SER A 143 11.87 -2.80 11.31
CA SER A 143 11.87 -1.62 12.20
C SER A 143 12.78 -0.49 11.71
N GLU A 144 13.92 -0.82 11.08
CA GLU A 144 14.82 0.18 10.50
C GLU A 144 14.22 0.82 9.23
N ILE A 145 13.54 0.02 8.42
CA ILE A 145 12.83 0.50 7.23
C ILE A 145 11.66 1.42 7.64
N ASP A 146 10.86 1.01 8.65
CA ASP A 146 9.79 1.85 9.21
C ASP A 146 10.32 3.20 9.70
N ARG A 147 11.45 3.21 10.40
CA ARG A 147 12.10 4.45 10.87
C ARG A 147 12.60 5.32 9.72
N LEU A 148 13.11 4.72 8.64
CA LEU A 148 13.54 5.47 7.45
C LEU A 148 12.35 6.07 6.71
N VAL A 149 11.21 5.39 6.65
CA VAL A 149 9.97 5.91 6.08
C VAL A 149 9.44 7.09 6.91
N GLU A 150 9.49 6.98 8.23
CA GLU A 150 9.08 8.05 9.14
C GLU A 150 9.99 9.29 9.03
N ASN A 151 11.31 9.09 8.97
CA ASN A 151 12.27 10.16 8.75
C ASN A 151 12.08 10.88 7.39
N LEU A 152 11.60 10.16 6.37
CA LEU A 152 11.28 10.74 5.07
C LEU A 152 10.11 11.72 5.15
N ARG A 153 9.13 11.45 6.02
CA ARG A 153 7.97 12.32 6.27
C ARG A 153 8.38 13.64 6.92
N ASP A 154 9.29 13.56 7.90
CA ASP A 154 9.73 14.74 8.68
C ASP A 154 10.80 15.57 7.96
N CYS A 155 11.33 15.05 6.85
CA CYS A 155 12.42 15.69 6.14
C CYS A 155 11.93 16.78 5.17
N HIS A 156 12.38 18.02 5.38
CA HIS A 156 12.01 19.17 4.57
C HIS A 156 13.05 19.51 3.48
N SER A 157 14.22 18.86 3.52
CA SER A 157 15.32 19.11 2.58
C SER A 157 15.36 18.07 1.46
N LYS A 158 15.41 18.53 0.20
CA LYS A 158 15.51 17.65 -0.98
C LYS A 158 16.73 16.73 -0.95
N GLY A 159 17.87 17.22 -0.50
CA GLY A 159 19.11 16.44 -0.43
C GLY A 159 19.06 15.33 0.64
N GLU A 160 18.46 15.63 1.79
CA GLU A 160 18.26 14.64 2.85
C GLU A 160 17.25 13.57 2.42
N LYS A 161 16.16 13.95 1.72
CA LYS A 161 15.20 13.00 1.16
C LYS A 161 15.88 12.00 0.21
N GLU A 162 16.75 12.47 -0.69
CA GLU A 162 17.49 11.60 -1.61
C GLU A 162 18.41 10.61 -0.88
N GLU A 163 19.07 11.04 0.19
CA GLU A 163 19.94 10.17 0.99
C GLU A 163 19.14 9.12 1.77
N ILE A 164 17.99 9.51 2.38
CA ILE A 164 17.11 8.60 3.09
C ILE A 164 16.53 7.56 2.10
N LEU A 165 16.12 7.98 0.91
CA LEU A 165 15.62 7.09 -0.14
C LEU A 165 16.69 6.10 -0.60
N LYS A 166 17.95 6.52 -0.73
CA LYS A 166 19.07 5.66 -1.07
C LYS A 166 19.31 4.60 0.00
N ARG A 167 19.25 4.97 1.26
CA ARG A 167 19.32 4.05 2.40
C ARG A 167 18.14 3.08 2.41
N LEU A 168 16.93 3.58 2.20
CA LEU A 168 15.72 2.77 2.14
C LEU A 168 15.83 1.70 1.04
N LYS A 169 16.25 2.08 -0.17
CA LYS A 169 16.49 1.14 -1.27
C LYS A 169 17.50 0.06 -0.91
N SER A 170 18.60 0.43 -0.27
CA SER A 170 19.64 -0.52 0.17
C SER A 170 19.09 -1.54 1.18
N ARG A 171 18.31 -1.06 2.17
CA ARG A 171 17.75 -1.92 3.23
C ARG A 171 16.66 -2.86 2.72
N ILE A 172 15.83 -2.39 1.79
CA ILE A 172 14.81 -3.23 1.16
C ILE A 172 15.46 -4.33 0.32
N LEU A 173 16.52 -4.01 -0.42
CA LEU A 173 17.26 -5.00 -1.21
C LEU A 173 17.91 -6.06 -0.30
N GLU A 174 18.46 -5.66 0.84
CA GLU A 174 19.00 -6.56 1.85
C GLU A 174 17.92 -7.49 2.44
N PHE A 175 16.75 -6.95 2.75
CA PHE A 175 15.59 -7.74 3.20
C PHE A 175 15.15 -8.78 2.17
N GLN A 176 15.13 -8.39 0.89
CA GLN A 176 14.79 -9.30 -0.21
C GLN A 176 15.80 -10.43 -0.41
N THR A 177 17.10 -10.12 -0.30
CA THR A 177 18.15 -11.12 -0.46
C THR A 177 18.16 -12.14 0.68
N ARG A 178 17.93 -11.71 1.91
CA ARG A 178 17.80 -12.61 3.07
C ARG A 178 16.61 -13.55 2.96
N ASN A 179 15.44 -13.04 2.54
CA ASN A 179 14.24 -13.86 2.38
C ASN A 179 14.30 -14.85 1.21
N ARG A 180 15.16 -14.62 0.20
CA ARG A 180 15.39 -15.57 -0.91
C ARG A 180 16.36 -16.71 -0.54
N SER A 181 17.16 -16.53 0.49
CA SER A 181 18.10 -17.57 0.94
C SER A 181 17.46 -18.63 1.85
N CYS A 182 16.19 -18.43 2.24
CA CYS A 182 15.43 -19.33 3.12
C CYS A 182 14.33 -20.12 2.38
N ALA A 183 14.26 -20.04 1.06
CA ALA A 183 13.39 -20.83 0.19
C ALA A 183 14.25 -21.79 -0.64
#